data_ab9cd32e102823b91c908074ed56278d
#
_entry.id   ab9cd32e102823b91c908074ed56278d
#
_cell.length_a   1.000
_cell.length_b   1.000
_cell.length_c   1.000
_cell.angle_alpha   90.00
_cell.angle_beta   90.00
_cell.angle_gamma   90.00
#
_symmetry.space_group_name_H-M   'P 1'
#
loop_
_entity.id
_entity.type
_entity.pdbx_description
1 polymer ?
#
loop_
_entity_poly.entity_id
_entity_poly.type
_entity_poly.pdbx_seq_one_letter_code
_entity_poly.pdbx_strand_id
1 'polypeptide(L)'
;AANDDGLWDDGETGMTGEILVLNAGSSSLKFSIYIDGDEIPEVSGLIDRIGAGAPAEIKLKDAAGAPLSAGDVGTVADHGEALRVAIRAMGVHYPDRTIKAVGHRVVHGGPDFAAPVMIDDAVQAALEALVPLAPLHQPHCLAEIRAARAAFPGATQIACFDTAFHRTMPRVNEIYAIPHEFYDQGIRRYGFHGLSYDYIASALREADPALAAGRVVVAHLGNGASLCAMQDGKSVMTSMGFSALDGLVMGTRCGKIGPGVLLYLLDQGMDSKALSDMLYRQSGLLGLSGISNDMR
;
A
#
# COMPACT_ATOMS: atom_id res chain seq x y z
N ALA A 1 -13.98 19.56 7.51
CA ALA A 1 -15.05 19.03 6.66
C ALA A 1 -14.62 19.23 5.22
N ALA A 2 -14.76 18.21 4.35
CA ALA A 2 -14.42 18.36 2.93
C ALA A 2 -15.43 19.28 2.25
N ASN A 3 -14.96 20.20 1.41
CA ASN A 3 -15.80 21.01 0.54
C ASN A 3 -16.40 20.15 -0.58
N ASP A 4 -17.47 20.62 -1.23
CA ASP A 4 -18.17 19.94 -2.34
C ASP A 4 -17.24 19.54 -3.51
N ASP A 5 -16.06 20.15 -3.61
CA ASP A 5 -15.03 19.86 -4.62
C ASP A 5 -14.01 18.78 -4.21
N GLY A 6 -14.14 18.19 -3.02
CA GLY A 6 -13.25 17.13 -2.53
C GLY A 6 -11.86 17.61 -2.08
N LEU A 7 -11.62 18.91 -2.04
CA LEU A 7 -10.41 19.52 -1.51
C LEU A 7 -10.59 19.81 -0.02
N TRP A 8 -9.54 19.64 0.74
CA TRP A 8 -9.53 20.00 2.16
C TRP A 8 -9.67 21.51 2.28
N ASP A 9 -10.58 21.95 3.16
CA ASP A 9 -10.74 23.37 3.48
C ASP A 9 -9.46 23.88 4.17
N ASP A 10 -8.76 24.81 3.52
CA ASP A 10 -7.56 25.48 4.02
C ASP A 10 -7.86 26.46 5.18
N GLY A 11 -8.98 26.27 5.84
CA GLY A 11 -9.38 27.02 7.04
C GLY A 11 -8.33 26.83 8.14
N GLU A 12 -7.47 27.81 8.28
CA GLU A 12 -6.53 28.17 9.37
C GLU A 12 -6.47 27.25 10.62
N THR A 13 -6.26 25.97 10.45
CA THR A 13 -5.57 25.18 11.44
C THR A 13 -4.11 25.19 11.02
N GLY A 14 -3.36 26.19 11.45
CA GLY A 14 -1.94 26.34 11.22
C GLY A 14 -1.13 25.14 11.73
N MET A 15 -1.26 24.02 11.05
CA MET A 15 -0.47 22.81 11.24
C MET A 15 0.82 22.92 10.43
N THR A 16 1.62 23.93 10.71
CA THR A 16 3.02 23.88 10.33
C THR A 16 3.69 22.81 11.19
N GLY A 17 4.04 21.67 10.62
CA GLY A 17 4.65 20.58 11.36
C GLY A 17 5.05 19.43 10.46
N GLU A 18 5.67 18.43 11.05
CA GLU A 18 6.21 17.32 10.32
C GLU A 18 5.19 16.19 10.16
N ILE A 19 5.16 15.64 8.97
CA ILE A 19 4.31 14.50 8.60
C ILE A 19 5.21 13.29 8.41
N LEU A 20 5.00 12.25 9.22
CA LEU A 20 5.63 10.95 9.03
C LEU A 20 4.75 10.09 8.11
N VAL A 21 5.31 9.58 7.03
CA VAL A 21 4.63 8.63 6.13
C VAL A 21 5.22 7.25 6.33
N LEU A 22 4.35 6.26 6.53
CA LEU A 22 4.71 4.87 6.79
C LEU A 22 4.11 3.93 5.74
N ASN A 23 4.90 2.95 5.30
CA ASN A 23 4.49 1.95 4.33
C ASN A 23 5.08 0.58 4.73
N ALA A 24 4.27 -0.20 5.42
CA ALA A 24 4.61 -1.56 5.83
C ALA A 24 4.47 -2.55 4.67
N GLY A 25 5.58 -3.18 4.31
CA GLY A 25 5.61 -4.39 3.47
C GLY A 25 5.57 -5.65 4.35
N SER A 26 5.60 -6.84 3.75
CA SER A 26 5.60 -8.11 4.50
C SER A 26 6.86 -8.31 5.37
N SER A 27 8.02 -7.82 4.90
CA SER A 27 9.31 -7.94 5.58
C SER A 27 10.10 -6.63 5.58
N SER A 28 9.44 -5.50 5.31
CA SER A 28 10.09 -4.20 5.21
C SER A 28 9.19 -3.08 5.72
N LEU A 29 9.81 -1.98 6.17
CA LEU A 29 9.16 -0.74 6.51
C LEU A 29 9.84 0.40 5.76
N LYS A 30 9.11 1.07 4.86
CA LYS A 30 9.52 2.33 4.27
C LYS A 30 8.94 3.47 5.10
N PHE A 31 9.71 4.52 5.29
CA PHE A 31 9.27 5.69 6.03
C PHE A 31 9.89 6.96 5.45
N SER A 32 9.17 8.05 5.57
CA SER A 32 9.65 9.38 5.15
C SER A 32 9.07 10.45 6.04
N ILE A 33 9.83 11.52 6.30
CA ILE A 33 9.34 12.72 6.96
C ILE A 33 9.25 13.84 5.94
N TYR A 34 8.12 14.48 5.89
CA TYR A 34 7.84 15.68 5.09
C TYR A 34 7.61 16.87 6.02
N ILE A 35 8.04 18.05 5.60
CA ILE A 35 7.54 19.30 6.13
C ILE A 35 6.22 19.59 5.43
N ASP A 36 5.24 20.08 6.15
CA ASP A 36 3.92 20.39 5.59
C ASP A 36 4.04 21.35 4.39
N GLY A 37 3.45 20.94 3.26
CA GLY A 37 3.55 21.63 1.98
C GLY A 37 4.71 21.22 1.07
N ASP A 38 5.66 20.42 1.54
CA ASP A 38 6.80 19.97 0.74
C ASP A 38 6.50 18.64 0.05
N GLU A 39 6.88 18.52 -1.23
CA GLU A 39 6.77 17.27 -2.01
C GLU A 39 8.00 16.37 -1.83
N ILE A 40 9.14 16.94 -1.45
CA ILE A 40 10.40 16.21 -1.25
C ILE A 40 10.54 15.89 0.24
N PRO A 41 10.70 14.60 0.60
CA PRO A 41 10.89 14.26 2.00
C PRO A 41 12.23 14.77 2.49
N GLU A 42 12.27 15.35 3.69
CA GLU A 42 13.50 15.79 4.33
C GLU A 42 14.40 14.61 4.74
N VAL A 43 13.77 13.51 5.10
CA VAL A 43 14.46 12.24 5.32
C VAL A 43 13.60 11.09 4.82
N SER A 44 14.23 10.10 4.23
CA SER A 44 13.58 8.86 3.81
C SER A 44 14.41 7.66 4.24
N GLY A 45 13.72 6.54 4.52
CA GLY A 45 14.40 5.32 4.93
C GLY A 45 13.65 4.04 4.56
N LEU A 46 14.42 2.96 4.64
CA LEU A 46 13.95 1.61 4.47
C LEU A 46 14.60 0.73 5.54
N ILE A 47 13.79 -0.03 6.25
CA ILE A 47 14.24 -1.18 7.06
C ILE A 47 13.79 -2.42 6.33
N ASP A 48 14.70 -3.34 6.08
CA ASP A 48 14.45 -4.59 5.39
C ASP A 48 14.82 -5.79 6.27
N ARG A 49 14.36 -6.99 5.90
CA ARG A 49 14.53 -8.25 6.64
C ARG A 49 13.84 -8.29 8.01
N ILE A 50 12.71 -7.61 8.16
CA ILE A 50 11.88 -7.69 9.37
C ILE A 50 11.38 -9.13 9.54
N GLY A 51 11.56 -9.69 10.72
CA GLY A 51 11.12 -11.06 11.06
C GLY A 51 11.94 -12.19 10.44
N ALA A 52 13.06 -11.89 9.77
CA ALA A 52 13.88 -12.89 9.10
C ALA A 52 14.81 -13.70 10.03
N GLY A 53 14.91 -13.34 11.33
CA GLY A 53 15.85 -13.96 12.27
C GLY A 53 17.33 -13.66 11.98
N ALA A 54 17.61 -12.75 11.05
CA ALA A 54 18.93 -12.24 10.68
C ALA A 54 19.00 -10.73 10.94
N PRO A 55 20.18 -10.11 10.98
CA PRO A 55 20.31 -8.66 11.12
C PRO A 55 19.52 -7.93 10.03
N ALA A 56 18.74 -6.93 10.46
CA ALA A 56 17.98 -6.08 9.54
C ALA A 56 18.93 -5.12 8.81
N GLU A 57 18.55 -4.73 7.60
CA GLU A 57 19.24 -3.68 6.87
C GLU A 57 18.45 -2.39 6.99
N ILE A 58 19.12 -1.30 7.39
CA ILE A 58 18.54 0.03 7.38
C ILE A 58 19.30 0.94 6.41
N LYS A 59 18.54 1.66 5.60
CA LYS A 59 19.06 2.69 4.69
C LYS A 59 18.33 3.98 5.01
N LEU A 60 19.09 5.06 5.20
CA LEU A 60 18.59 6.41 5.40
C LEU A 60 19.18 7.35 4.37
N LYS A 61 18.40 8.34 3.94
CA LYS A 61 18.82 9.39 3.00
C LYS A 61 18.23 10.72 3.45
N ASP A 62 18.99 11.78 3.26
CA ASP A 62 18.50 13.16 3.41
C ASP A 62 17.69 13.62 2.17
N ALA A 63 17.24 14.89 2.19
CA ALA A 63 16.49 15.49 1.08
C ALA A 63 17.26 15.56 -0.25
N ALA A 64 18.59 15.59 -0.21
CA ALA A 64 19.44 15.55 -1.39
C ALA A 64 19.68 14.11 -1.91
N GLY A 65 19.16 13.09 -1.21
CA GLY A 65 19.38 11.69 -1.50
C GLY A 65 20.73 11.15 -1.01
N ALA A 66 21.50 11.94 -0.25
CA ALA A 66 22.75 11.50 0.33
C ALA A 66 22.52 10.51 1.48
N PRO A 67 23.34 9.45 1.60
CA PRO A 67 23.17 8.46 2.64
C PRO A 67 23.48 9.04 4.02
N LEU A 68 22.60 8.76 4.98
CA LEU A 68 22.78 9.06 6.40
C LEU A 68 23.15 7.79 7.18
N SER A 69 23.96 7.94 8.22
CA SER A 69 24.31 6.82 9.10
C SER A 69 23.12 6.44 9.98
N ALA A 70 22.78 5.17 10.00
CA ALA A 70 21.68 4.63 10.81
C ALA A 70 22.16 3.78 12.01
N GLY A 71 23.49 3.52 12.09
CA GLY A 71 24.06 2.60 13.07
C GLY A 71 23.73 1.14 12.80
N ASP A 72 24.20 0.26 13.69
CA ASP A 72 23.82 -1.15 13.69
C ASP A 72 22.46 -1.32 14.38
N VAL A 73 21.54 -1.96 13.73
CA VAL A 73 20.16 -2.12 14.21
C VAL A 73 19.85 -3.54 14.74
N GLY A 74 20.79 -4.48 14.57
CA GLY A 74 20.60 -5.87 15.00
C GLY A 74 19.44 -6.57 14.30
N THR A 75 18.84 -7.57 14.94
CA THR A 75 17.64 -8.24 14.44
C THR A 75 16.40 -7.43 14.80
N VAL A 76 15.45 -7.36 13.87
CA VAL A 76 14.16 -6.68 14.03
C VAL A 76 13.05 -7.72 13.90
N ALA A 77 12.31 -7.96 14.97
CA ALA A 77 11.35 -9.06 15.03
C ALA A 77 10.03 -8.76 14.31
N ASP A 78 9.55 -7.52 14.39
CA ASP A 78 8.26 -7.11 13.86
C ASP A 78 8.24 -5.62 13.40
N HIS A 79 7.12 -5.19 12.83
CA HIS A 79 6.94 -3.82 12.33
C HIS A 79 6.90 -2.76 13.45
N GLY A 80 6.48 -3.13 14.67
CA GLY A 80 6.53 -2.24 15.82
C GLY A 80 7.97 -1.96 16.25
N GLU A 81 8.82 -2.99 16.25
CA GLU A 81 10.25 -2.82 16.49
C GLU A 81 10.93 -2.06 15.35
N ALA A 82 10.57 -2.35 14.10
CA ALA A 82 11.05 -1.59 12.95
C ALA A 82 10.76 -0.10 13.06
N LEU A 83 9.55 0.27 13.47
CA LEU A 83 9.20 1.67 13.70
C LEU A 83 10.05 2.31 14.81
N ARG A 84 10.28 1.60 15.93
CA ARG A 84 11.16 2.09 17.00
C ARG A 84 12.60 2.31 16.52
N VAL A 85 13.09 1.40 15.66
CA VAL A 85 14.40 1.54 15.02
C VAL A 85 14.42 2.76 14.10
N ALA A 86 13.39 2.95 13.26
CA ALA A 86 13.27 4.10 12.39
C ALA A 86 13.29 5.42 13.18
N ILE A 87 12.50 5.52 14.25
CA ILE A 87 12.43 6.70 15.11
C ILE A 87 13.81 7.01 15.72
N ARG A 88 14.50 6.00 16.26
CA ARG A 88 15.86 6.21 16.83
C ARG A 88 16.84 6.67 15.77
N ALA A 89 16.84 6.04 14.59
CA ALA A 89 17.76 6.39 13.52
C ALA A 89 17.52 7.82 12.98
N MET A 90 16.27 8.22 12.85
CA MET A 90 15.92 9.60 12.49
C MET A 90 16.30 10.60 13.59
N GLY A 91 16.07 10.25 14.87
CA GLY A 91 16.38 11.09 16.02
C GLY A 91 17.87 11.42 16.18
N VAL A 92 18.78 10.61 15.62
CA VAL A 92 20.23 10.93 15.60
C VAL A 92 20.52 12.15 14.75
N HIS A 93 19.81 12.32 13.62
CA HIS A 93 20.04 13.41 12.67
C HIS A 93 19.11 14.60 12.92
N TYR A 94 17.96 14.34 13.53
CA TYR A 94 16.87 15.31 13.69
C TYR A 94 16.25 15.21 15.10
N PRO A 95 16.98 15.61 16.16
CA PRO A 95 16.58 15.36 17.56
C PRO A 95 15.36 16.15 18.04
N ASP A 96 15.13 17.34 17.47
CA ASP A 96 14.13 18.30 17.98
C ASP A 96 12.82 18.29 17.19
N ARG A 97 12.51 17.18 16.49
CA ARG A 97 11.35 17.12 15.62
C ARG A 97 10.07 16.72 16.34
N THR A 98 8.99 17.35 15.92
CA THR A 98 7.64 17.05 16.40
C THR A 98 6.77 16.55 15.26
N ILE A 99 6.43 15.26 15.28
CA ILE A 99 5.50 14.66 14.33
C ILE A 99 4.07 15.06 14.71
N LYS A 100 3.39 15.78 13.83
CA LYS A 100 2.00 16.23 14.01
C LYS A 100 0.98 15.32 13.35
N ALA A 101 1.38 14.65 12.27
CA ALA A 101 0.54 13.69 11.59
C ALA A 101 1.36 12.48 11.13
N VAL A 102 0.69 11.33 11.08
CA VAL A 102 1.24 10.09 10.52
C VAL A 102 0.31 9.57 9.44
N GLY A 103 0.81 9.50 8.21
CA GLY A 103 0.13 8.91 7.08
C GLY A 103 0.51 7.43 6.95
N HIS A 104 -0.49 6.55 6.94
CA HIS A 104 -0.32 5.11 6.83
C HIS A 104 -0.79 4.61 5.48
N ARG A 105 0.06 3.92 4.73
CA ARG A 105 -0.43 3.13 3.61
C ARG A 105 -1.15 1.90 4.13
N VAL A 106 -2.43 1.77 3.81
CA VAL A 106 -3.26 0.62 4.13
C VAL A 106 -3.63 -0.10 2.83
N VAL A 107 -3.30 -1.39 2.74
CA VAL A 107 -3.48 -2.13 1.49
C VAL A 107 -4.96 -2.26 1.09
N HIS A 108 -5.87 -2.43 2.06
CA HIS A 108 -7.27 -2.68 1.78
C HIS A 108 -8.21 -1.78 2.58
N GLY A 109 -9.03 -1.00 1.89
CA GLY A 109 -10.08 -0.16 2.47
C GLY A 109 -11.48 -0.79 2.47
N GLY A 110 -11.62 -2.00 1.93
CA GLY A 110 -12.92 -2.65 1.83
C GLY A 110 -13.94 -1.87 0.99
N PRO A 111 -15.22 -2.13 1.21
CA PRO A 111 -16.30 -1.41 0.52
C PRO A 111 -16.52 0.01 1.04
N ASP A 112 -16.09 0.34 2.25
CA ASP A 112 -16.54 1.53 2.97
C ASP A 112 -15.54 2.69 2.87
N PHE A 113 -14.24 2.42 2.70
CA PHE A 113 -13.22 3.45 2.65
C PHE A 113 -12.87 3.81 1.20
N ALA A 114 -13.41 4.93 0.71
CA ALA A 114 -13.19 5.48 -0.63
C ALA A 114 -12.23 6.69 -0.66
N ALA A 115 -11.77 7.16 0.50
CA ALA A 115 -10.89 8.30 0.68
C ALA A 115 -10.01 8.10 1.93
N PRO A 116 -8.97 8.91 2.12
CA PRO A 116 -8.23 8.92 3.38
C PRO A 116 -9.12 9.20 4.58
N VAL A 117 -8.83 8.56 5.72
CA VAL A 117 -9.63 8.69 6.93
C VAL A 117 -8.75 8.81 8.18
N MET A 118 -9.15 9.65 9.13
CA MET A 118 -8.52 9.69 10.46
C MET A 118 -8.79 8.37 11.21
N ILE A 119 -7.75 7.81 11.80
CA ILE A 119 -7.82 6.53 12.51
C ILE A 119 -8.18 6.78 13.97
N ASP A 120 -9.43 6.57 14.31
CA ASP A 120 -9.90 6.37 15.68
C ASP A 120 -10.03 4.87 15.99
N ASP A 121 -10.59 4.54 17.15
CA ASP A 121 -10.78 3.14 17.56
C ASP A 121 -11.83 2.42 16.70
N ALA A 122 -12.86 3.13 16.21
CA ALA A 122 -13.88 2.56 15.34
C ALA A 122 -13.31 2.23 13.95
N VAL A 123 -12.54 3.15 13.37
CA VAL A 123 -11.83 2.92 12.10
C VAL A 123 -10.83 1.79 12.25
N GLN A 124 -10.06 1.74 13.34
CA GLN A 124 -9.11 0.64 13.58
C GLN A 124 -9.83 -0.72 13.63
N ALA A 125 -10.95 -0.81 14.35
CA ALA A 125 -11.75 -2.04 14.42
C ALA A 125 -12.31 -2.43 13.03
N ALA A 126 -12.78 -1.46 12.24
CA ALA A 126 -13.23 -1.70 10.87
C ALA A 126 -12.09 -2.23 9.97
N LEU A 127 -10.88 -1.67 10.09
CA LEU A 127 -9.70 -2.15 9.36
C LEU A 127 -9.28 -3.57 9.80
N GLU A 128 -9.45 -3.92 11.07
CA GLU A 128 -9.20 -5.27 11.58
C GLU A 128 -10.19 -6.30 10.99
N ALA A 129 -11.45 -5.91 10.79
CA ALA A 129 -12.45 -6.75 10.12
C ALA A 129 -12.12 -7.04 8.64
N LEU A 130 -11.27 -6.22 7.99
CA LEU A 130 -10.81 -6.42 6.61
C LEU A 130 -9.62 -7.41 6.48
N VAL A 131 -9.07 -7.92 7.57
CA VAL A 131 -7.95 -8.90 7.52
C VAL A 131 -8.24 -10.08 6.59
N PRO A 132 -9.45 -10.69 6.57
CA PRO A 132 -9.75 -11.80 5.66
C PRO A 132 -9.63 -11.44 4.16
N LEU A 133 -9.77 -10.16 3.77
CA LEU A 133 -9.65 -9.71 2.38
C LEU A 133 -8.18 -9.55 1.93
N ALA A 134 -7.26 -9.31 2.87
CA ALA A 134 -5.83 -9.14 2.58
C ALA A 134 -4.95 -9.76 3.68
N PRO A 135 -5.04 -11.09 3.95
CA PRO A 135 -4.43 -11.72 5.13
C PRO A 135 -2.90 -11.66 5.15
N LEU A 136 -2.26 -11.48 3.99
CA LEU A 136 -0.80 -11.36 3.87
C LEU A 136 -0.26 -9.93 4.03
N HIS A 137 -1.14 -8.92 4.09
CA HIS A 137 -0.72 -7.51 4.10
C HIS A 137 -1.37 -6.72 5.24
N GLN A 138 -2.70 -6.85 5.42
CA GLN A 138 -3.46 -6.06 6.39
C GLN A 138 -2.94 -6.18 7.83
N PRO A 139 -2.54 -7.38 8.33
CA PRO A 139 -1.99 -7.51 9.68
C PRO A 139 -0.72 -6.68 9.91
N HIS A 140 0.14 -6.53 8.89
CA HIS A 140 1.36 -5.72 8.98
C HIS A 140 1.04 -4.23 9.05
N CYS A 141 0.09 -3.75 8.23
CA CYS A 141 -0.41 -2.38 8.31
C CYS A 141 -1.00 -2.07 9.69
N LEU A 142 -1.83 -2.97 10.23
CA LEU A 142 -2.43 -2.81 11.56
C LEU A 142 -1.40 -2.81 12.69
N ALA A 143 -0.38 -3.64 12.61
CA ALA A 143 0.70 -3.67 13.60
C ALA A 143 1.50 -2.36 13.59
N GLU A 144 1.78 -1.84 12.41
CA GLU A 144 2.46 -0.56 12.21
C GLU A 144 1.60 0.61 12.73
N ILE A 145 0.29 0.67 12.40
CA ILE A 145 -0.65 1.68 12.91
C ILE A 145 -0.67 1.68 14.45
N ARG A 146 -0.82 0.51 15.09
CA ARG A 146 -0.80 0.41 16.56
C ARG A 146 0.49 0.92 17.16
N ALA A 147 1.61 0.59 16.55
CA ALA A 147 2.93 1.06 17.00
C ALA A 147 3.09 2.59 16.85
N ALA A 148 2.62 3.15 15.73
CA ALA A 148 2.66 4.59 15.49
C ALA A 148 1.75 5.37 16.46
N ARG A 149 0.53 4.90 16.70
CA ARG A 149 -0.38 5.50 17.71
C ARG A 149 0.23 5.51 19.11
N ALA A 150 0.95 4.45 19.48
CA ALA A 150 1.64 4.38 20.77
C ALA A 150 2.87 5.30 20.83
N ALA A 151 3.62 5.42 19.73
CA ALA A 151 4.83 6.24 19.65
C ALA A 151 4.52 7.75 19.55
N PHE A 152 3.42 8.11 18.91
CA PHE A 152 3.02 9.49 18.64
C PHE A 152 1.56 9.76 19.09
N PRO A 153 1.27 9.72 20.40
CA PRO A 153 -0.10 9.81 20.92
C PRO A 153 -0.78 11.18 20.65
N GLY A 154 0.02 12.21 20.36
CA GLY A 154 -0.49 13.55 20.01
C GLY A 154 -0.61 13.80 18.52
N ALA A 155 -0.16 12.87 17.67
CA ALA A 155 -0.20 13.03 16.22
C ALA A 155 -1.50 12.49 15.62
N THR A 156 -2.06 13.22 14.64
CA THR A 156 -3.18 12.73 13.84
C THR A 156 -2.75 11.53 13.01
N GLN A 157 -3.46 10.42 13.12
CA GLN A 157 -3.17 9.20 12.35
C GLN A 157 -4.15 9.12 11.17
N ILE A 158 -3.64 8.92 9.95
CA ILE A 158 -4.45 8.94 8.72
C ILE A 158 -4.19 7.68 7.91
N ALA A 159 -5.24 6.92 7.62
CA ALA A 159 -5.16 5.77 6.70
C ALA A 159 -5.39 6.23 5.27
N CYS A 160 -4.48 5.84 4.36
CA CYS A 160 -4.57 6.04 2.92
C CYS A 160 -4.58 4.67 2.23
N PHE A 161 -5.58 4.41 1.37
CA PHE A 161 -5.89 3.06 0.90
C PHE A 161 -5.46 2.82 -0.54
N ASP A 162 -4.78 1.69 -0.79
CA ASP A 162 -4.46 1.26 -2.16
C ASP A 162 -5.71 0.99 -3.02
N THR A 163 -6.85 0.70 -2.38
CA THR A 163 -8.11 0.41 -3.08
C THR A 163 -8.96 1.65 -3.36
N ALA A 164 -8.70 2.78 -2.68
CA ALA A 164 -9.58 3.96 -2.72
C ALA A 164 -9.70 4.57 -4.12
N PHE A 165 -8.59 4.72 -4.84
CA PHE A 165 -8.57 5.28 -6.20
C PHE A 165 -9.49 4.54 -7.18
N HIS A 166 -9.67 3.24 -6.98
CA HIS A 166 -10.50 2.40 -7.84
C HIS A 166 -11.99 2.44 -7.51
N ARG A 167 -12.40 3.18 -6.47
CA ARG A 167 -13.82 3.32 -6.09
C ARG A 167 -14.65 4.09 -7.13
N THR A 168 -14.00 4.71 -8.12
CA THR A 168 -14.64 5.37 -9.26
C THR A 168 -14.98 4.40 -10.40
N MET A 169 -14.55 3.14 -10.34
CA MET A 169 -14.88 2.15 -11.35
C MET A 169 -16.39 1.95 -11.48
N PRO A 170 -16.92 1.84 -12.72
CA PRO A 170 -18.32 1.46 -12.92
C PRO A 170 -18.57 0.04 -12.39
N ARG A 171 -19.76 -0.18 -11.83
CA ARG A 171 -20.17 -1.49 -11.27
C ARG A 171 -19.93 -2.67 -12.22
N VAL A 172 -20.10 -2.48 -13.50
CA VAL A 172 -19.87 -3.53 -14.52
C VAL A 172 -18.41 -4.03 -14.53
N ASN A 173 -17.47 -3.20 -14.09
CA ASN A 173 -16.05 -3.54 -13.98
C ASN A 173 -15.65 -4.04 -12.58
N GLU A 174 -16.50 -3.82 -11.57
CA GLU A 174 -16.31 -4.35 -10.21
C GLU A 174 -16.84 -5.78 -10.04
N ILE A 175 -17.95 -6.11 -10.71
CA ILE A 175 -18.66 -7.37 -10.50
C ILE A 175 -17.96 -8.53 -11.20
N TYR A 176 -17.93 -9.69 -10.56
CA TYR A 176 -17.57 -10.96 -11.19
C TYR A 176 -18.82 -11.69 -11.69
N ALA A 177 -18.68 -12.50 -12.74
CA ALA A 177 -19.77 -13.31 -13.28
C ALA A 177 -20.03 -14.58 -12.42
N ILE A 178 -20.39 -14.35 -11.17
CA ILE A 178 -20.79 -15.36 -10.17
C ILE A 178 -22.11 -14.93 -9.55
N PRO A 179 -22.82 -15.77 -8.75
CA PRO A 179 -24.09 -15.39 -8.15
C PRO A 179 -24.02 -14.05 -7.42
N HIS A 180 -25.04 -13.21 -7.62
CA HIS A 180 -25.07 -11.82 -7.20
C HIS A 180 -24.88 -11.63 -5.68
N GLU A 181 -25.34 -12.58 -4.89
CA GLU A 181 -25.20 -12.61 -3.42
C GLU A 181 -23.76 -12.47 -2.94
N PHE A 182 -22.78 -12.95 -3.74
CA PHE A 182 -21.37 -12.78 -3.41
C PHE A 182 -20.89 -11.34 -3.56
N TYR A 183 -21.45 -10.57 -4.50
CA TYR A 183 -21.15 -9.15 -4.60
C TYR A 183 -21.61 -8.38 -3.35
N ASP A 184 -22.81 -8.73 -2.84
CA ASP A 184 -23.36 -8.12 -1.63
C ASP A 184 -22.55 -8.49 -0.38
N GLN A 185 -21.87 -9.64 -0.39
CA GLN A 185 -20.90 -10.06 0.62
C GLN A 185 -19.52 -9.40 0.44
N GLY A 186 -19.34 -8.49 -0.50
CA GLY A 186 -18.08 -7.79 -0.75
C GLY A 186 -17.12 -8.53 -1.69
N ILE A 187 -17.53 -9.62 -2.35
CA ILE A 187 -16.69 -10.32 -3.33
C ILE A 187 -16.80 -9.61 -4.68
N ARG A 188 -15.93 -8.64 -4.87
CA ARG A 188 -15.85 -7.79 -6.05
C ARG A 188 -14.42 -7.42 -6.39
N ARG A 189 -14.18 -6.79 -7.53
CA ARG A 189 -12.90 -6.20 -7.87
C ARG A 189 -12.69 -4.93 -7.05
N TYR A 190 -11.62 -4.90 -6.26
CA TYR A 190 -11.18 -3.71 -5.54
C TYR A 190 -10.11 -2.95 -6.31
N GLY A 191 -9.13 -3.67 -6.86
CA GLY A 191 -7.92 -3.07 -7.40
C GLY A 191 -6.96 -2.63 -6.30
N PHE A 192 -5.69 -2.44 -6.67
CA PHE A 192 -4.62 -2.07 -5.73
C PHE A 192 -3.64 -1.12 -6.41
N HIS A 193 -2.61 -0.67 -5.68
CA HIS A 193 -1.69 0.37 -6.11
C HIS A 193 -2.36 1.73 -6.35
N GLY A 194 -3.55 1.95 -5.77
CA GLY A 194 -4.34 3.15 -5.98
C GLY A 194 -3.60 4.42 -5.60
N LEU A 195 -2.82 4.42 -4.52
CA LEU A 195 -2.00 5.58 -4.12
C LEU A 195 -0.97 5.96 -5.20
N SER A 196 -0.40 4.98 -5.90
CA SER A 196 0.50 5.23 -7.02
C SER A 196 -0.26 5.82 -8.22
N TYR A 197 -1.45 5.32 -8.51
CA TYR A 197 -2.26 5.83 -9.62
C TYR A 197 -2.82 7.23 -9.34
N ASP A 198 -3.19 7.51 -8.12
CA ASP A 198 -3.67 8.82 -7.67
C ASP A 198 -2.57 9.88 -7.81
N TYR A 199 -1.35 9.56 -7.37
CA TYR A 199 -0.18 10.40 -7.58
C TYR A 199 0.07 10.66 -9.08
N ILE A 200 0.08 9.61 -9.91
CA ILE A 200 0.30 9.76 -11.36
C ILE A 200 -0.83 10.57 -12.02
N ALA A 201 -2.07 10.40 -11.60
CA ALA A 201 -3.20 11.18 -12.12
C ALA A 201 -3.05 12.67 -11.78
N SER A 202 -2.56 12.99 -10.57
CA SER A 202 -2.28 14.37 -10.15
C SER A 202 -1.09 14.96 -10.89
N ALA A 203 0.03 14.27 -10.93
CA ALA A 203 1.23 14.72 -11.64
C ALA A 203 0.98 14.89 -13.15
N LEU A 204 0.18 14.00 -13.76
CA LEU A 204 -0.19 14.13 -15.16
C LEU A 204 -1.07 15.35 -15.42
N ARG A 205 -1.97 15.70 -14.49
CA ARG A 205 -2.84 16.88 -14.60
C ARG A 205 -2.02 18.17 -14.60
N GLU A 206 -0.92 18.20 -13.87
CA GLU A 206 0.01 19.32 -13.84
C GLU A 206 0.90 19.38 -15.08
N ALA A 207 1.44 18.22 -15.52
CA ALA A 207 2.38 18.13 -16.62
C ALA A 207 1.71 18.24 -18.00
N ASP A 208 0.55 17.63 -18.19
CA ASP A 208 -0.22 17.64 -19.45
C ASP A 208 -1.73 17.53 -19.15
N PRO A 209 -2.40 18.66 -18.86
CA PRO A 209 -3.84 18.69 -18.57
C PRO A 209 -4.73 18.11 -19.67
N ALA A 210 -4.32 18.24 -20.94
CA ALA A 210 -5.09 17.74 -22.08
C ALA A 210 -5.05 16.21 -22.12
N LEU A 211 -3.88 15.60 -21.86
CA LEU A 211 -3.74 14.16 -21.76
C LEU A 211 -4.48 13.62 -20.52
N ALA A 212 -4.38 14.32 -19.38
CA ALA A 212 -5.04 13.94 -18.13
C ALA A 212 -6.57 13.90 -18.24
N ALA A 213 -7.17 14.81 -19.02
CA ALA A 213 -8.60 14.83 -19.33
C ALA A 213 -9.03 13.75 -20.34
N GLY A 214 -8.09 13.00 -20.89
CA GLY A 214 -8.34 11.97 -21.89
C GLY A 214 -8.48 10.56 -21.31
N ARG A 215 -8.18 9.59 -22.16
CA ARG A 215 -8.10 8.16 -21.82
C ARG A 215 -6.63 7.76 -21.69
N VAL A 216 -6.25 7.32 -20.51
CA VAL A 216 -4.86 6.98 -20.17
C VAL A 216 -4.79 5.57 -19.60
N VAL A 217 -3.75 4.83 -19.95
CA VAL A 217 -3.40 3.59 -19.26
C VAL A 217 -2.09 3.80 -18.54
N VAL A 218 -2.11 3.61 -17.24
CA VAL A 218 -0.91 3.70 -16.39
C VAL A 218 -0.47 2.30 -15.99
N ALA A 219 0.84 2.04 -16.10
CA ALA A 219 1.48 0.80 -15.68
C ALA A 219 2.29 1.04 -14.40
N HIS A 220 1.92 0.36 -13.32
CA HIS A 220 2.73 0.23 -12.11
C HIS A 220 3.53 -1.06 -12.22
N LEU A 221 4.84 -0.97 -12.48
CA LEU A 221 5.71 -2.11 -12.76
C LEU A 221 6.78 -2.24 -11.69
N GLY A 222 6.50 -3.02 -10.66
CA GLY A 222 7.40 -3.41 -9.59
C GLY A 222 7.40 -4.93 -9.40
N ASN A 223 7.83 -5.41 -8.22
CA ASN A 223 7.66 -6.82 -7.86
C ASN A 223 6.18 -7.23 -7.81
N GLY A 224 5.29 -6.32 -7.36
CA GLY A 224 3.88 -6.32 -7.70
C GLY A 224 3.67 -5.46 -8.95
N ALA A 225 2.84 -5.90 -9.89
CA ALA A 225 2.57 -5.18 -11.13
C ALA A 225 1.08 -5.11 -11.43
N SER A 226 0.63 -3.97 -11.95
CA SER A 226 -0.74 -3.78 -12.41
C SER A 226 -0.84 -2.71 -13.48
N LEU A 227 -1.96 -2.72 -14.20
CA LEU A 227 -2.38 -1.67 -15.10
C LEU A 227 -3.66 -1.02 -14.57
N CYS A 228 -3.80 0.27 -14.79
CA CYS A 228 -5.04 1.01 -14.55
C CYS A 228 -5.42 1.78 -15.80
N ALA A 229 -6.62 1.56 -16.33
CA ALA A 229 -7.22 2.41 -17.32
C ALA A 229 -7.95 3.56 -16.60
N MET A 230 -7.65 4.77 -16.99
CA MET A 230 -8.24 5.99 -16.45
C MET A 230 -8.96 6.77 -17.55
N GLN A 231 -10.00 7.47 -17.17
CA GLN A 231 -10.67 8.49 -17.96
C GLN A 231 -10.88 9.72 -17.07
N ASP A 232 -10.50 10.90 -17.58
CA ASP A 232 -10.56 12.15 -16.81
C ASP A 232 -9.88 12.06 -15.43
N GLY A 233 -8.72 11.37 -15.38
CA GLY A 233 -7.96 11.15 -14.15
C GLY A 233 -8.60 10.18 -13.14
N LYS A 234 -9.70 9.50 -13.49
CA LYS A 234 -10.42 8.54 -12.61
C LYS A 234 -10.25 7.12 -13.11
N SER A 235 -10.12 6.17 -12.18
CA SER A 235 -10.05 4.76 -12.52
C SER A 235 -11.35 4.27 -13.14
N VAL A 236 -11.27 3.65 -14.32
CA VAL A 236 -12.40 2.97 -14.95
C VAL A 236 -12.23 1.46 -14.97
N MET A 237 -10.99 0.96 -14.93
CA MET A 237 -10.66 -0.46 -14.87
C MET A 237 -9.24 -0.65 -14.34
N THR A 238 -9.01 -1.72 -13.60
CA THR A 238 -7.66 -2.15 -13.19
C THR A 238 -7.46 -3.64 -13.42
N SER A 239 -6.23 -4.05 -13.65
CA SER A 239 -5.89 -5.45 -13.90
C SER A 239 -5.94 -6.31 -12.63
N MET A 240 -5.70 -5.75 -11.44
CA MET A 240 -5.87 -6.48 -10.18
C MET A 240 -7.35 -6.65 -9.85
N GLY A 241 -7.67 -7.71 -9.10
CA GLY A 241 -9.02 -8.16 -8.84
C GLY A 241 -9.48 -7.95 -7.40
N PHE A 242 -10.09 -9.01 -6.85
CA PHE A 242 -10.50 -9.13 -5.47
C PHE A 242 -9.31 -9.02 -4.51
N SER A 243 -8.19 -9.61 -4.89
CA SER A 243 -6.92 -9.51 -4.17
C SER A 243 -5.80 -9.00 -5.10
N ALA A 244 -4.65 -8.72 -4.53
CA ALA A 244 -3.46 -8.31 -5.29
C ALA A 244 -2.77 -9.48 -6.02
N LEU A 245 -3.44 -10.63 -6.18
CA LEU A 245 -2.94 -11.81 -6.86
C LEU A 245 -3.26 -11.79 -8.36
N ASP A 246 -4.44 -11.30 -8.72
CA ASP A 246 -4.97 -11.30 -10.09
C ASP A 246 -4.28 -10.23 -10.97
N GLY A 247 -4.32 -10.40 -12.28
CA GLY A 247 -3.89 -9.42 -13.27
C GLY A 247 -2.63 -9.80 -14.03
N LEU A 248 -1.62 -8.96 -14.02
CA LEU A 248 -0.35 -9.22 -14.70
C LEU A 248 0.45 -10.34 -14.04
N VAL A 249 1.30 -10.98 -14.80
CA VAL A 249 2.38 -11.80 -14.24
C VAL A 249 3.30 -10.89 -13.42
N MET A 250 3.59 -11.27 -12.18
CA MET A 250 4.38 -10.48 -11.23
C MET A 250 5.67 -11.22 -10.88
N GLY A 251 6.50 -10.70 -10.00
CA GLY A 251 7.75 -11.35 -9.63
C GLY A 251 7.55 -12.81 -9.18
N THR A 252 6.68 -13.02 -8.19
CA THR A 252 6.38 -14.36 -7.62
C THR A 252 4.90 -14.72 -7.67
N ARG A 253 4.00 -13.79 -8.04
CA ARG A 253 2.55 -14.01 -8.11
C ARG A 253 2.14 -14.38 -9.53
N CYS A 254 1.23 -15.33 -9.65
CA CYS A 254 0.81 -15.88 -10.93
C CYS A 254 0.13 -14.88 -11.87
N GLY A 255 -0.54 -13.85 -11.33
CA GLY A 255 -1.44 -13.02 -12.11
C GLY A 255 -2.70 -13.81 -12.54
N LYS A 256 -3.21 -13.51 -13.74
CA LYS A 256 -4.42 -14.15 -14.26
C LYS A 256 -4.18 -15.65 -14.51
N ILE A 257 -5.00 -16.49 -13.87
CA ILE A 257 -5.02 -17.94 -14.05
C ILE A 257 -6.48 -18.39 -14.24
N GLY A 258 -6.72 -19.40 -15.05
CA GLY A 258 -8.05 -19.95 -15.24
C GLY A 258 -8.54 -20.70 -13.99
N PRO A 259 -9.77 -20.47 -13.50
CA PRO A 259 -10.28 -21.13 -12.29
C PRO A 259 -10.28 -22.65 -12.38
N GLY A 260 -10.44 -23.24 -13.58
CA GLY A 260 -10.36 -24.69 -13.79
C GLY A 260 -9.00 -25.30 -13.40
N VAL A 261 -7.92 -24.53 -13.52
CA VAL A 261 -6.57 -24.98 -13.05
C VAL A 261 -6.59 -25.12 -11.51
N LEU A 262 -7.21 -24.16 -10.81
CA LEU A 262 -7.26 -24.18 -9.35
C LEU A 262 -8.09 -25.38 -8.86
N LEU A 263 -9.25 -25.60 -9.47
CA LEU A 263 -10.12 -26.75 -9.16
C LEU A 263 -9.39 -28.07 -9.41
N TYR A 264 -8.70 -28.21 -10.56
CA TYR A 264 -7.92 -29.39 -10.88
C TYR A 264 -6.84 -29.68 -9.83
N LEU A 265 -6.07 -28.65 -9.40
CA LEU A 265 -5.01 -28.84 -8.40
C LEU A 265 -5.57 -29.24 -7.03
N LEU A 266 -6.73 -28.67 -6.63
CA LEU A 266 -7.43 -29.08 -5.41
C LEU A 266 -7.90 -30.56 -5.50
N ASP A 267 -8.46 -30.97 -6.64
CA ASP A 267 -8.90 -32.36 -6.89
C ASP A 267 -7.72 -33.35 -6.90
N GLN A 268 -6.51 -32.90 -7.25
CA GLN A 268 -5.28 -33.68 -7.15
C GLN A 268 -4.71 -33.75 -5.72
N GLY A 269 -5.40 -33.17 -4.72
CA GLY A 269 -5.03 -33.26 -3.32
C GLY A 269 -4.17 -32.10 -2.80
N MET A 270 -3.96 -31.05 -3.59
CA MET A 270 -3.32 -29.83 -3.09
C MET A 270 -4.29 -29.12 -2.13
N ASP A 271 -3.86 -28.83 -0.91
CA ASP A 271 -4.68 -28.07 0.03
C ASP A 271 -4.65 -26.54 -0.28
N SER A 272 -5.60 -25.81 0.31
CA SER A 272 -5.74 -24.38 0.07
C SER A 272 -4.51 -23.56 0.49
N LYS A 273 -3.76 -24.01 1.49
CA LYS A 273 -2.53 -23.35 1.96
C LYS A 273 -1.40 -23.54 0.97
N ALA A 274 -1.18 -24.77 0.50
CA ALA A 274 -0.18 -25.07 -0.53
C ALA A 274 -0.50 -24.36 -1.84
N LEU A 275 -1.77 -24.34 -2.24
CA LEU A 275 -2.24 -23.60 -3.41
C LEU A 275 -1.96 -22.10 -3.28
N SER A 276 -2.30 -21.50 -2.15
CA SER A 276 -2.03 -20.09 -1.87
C SER A 276 -0.53 -19.79 -1.92
N ASP A 277 0.30 -20.62 -1.27
CA ASP A 277 1.76 -20.41 -1.27
C ASP A 277 2.34 -20.50 -2.68
N MET A 278 1.91 -21.47 -3.48
CA MET A 278 2.31 -21.61 -4.88
C MET A 278 1.93 -20.35 -5.69
N LEU A 279 0.68 -19.87 -5.58
CA LEU A 279 0.19 -18.75 -6.37
C LEU A 279 0.86 -17.41 -6.02
N TYR A 280 1.16 -17.19 -4.74
CA TYR A 280 1.73 -15.93 -4.25
C TYR A 280 3.25 -15.89 -4.29
N ARG A 281 3.95 -17.03 -4.11
CA ARG A 281 5.40 -17.05 -3.81
C ARG A 281 6.24 -17.86 -4.77
N GLN A 282 5.65 -18.82 -5.51
CA GLN A 282 6.38 -19.76 -6.35
C GLN A 282 6.00 -19.64 -7.83
N SER A 283 5.16 -18.69 -8.17
CA SER A 283 4.63 -18.43 -9.52
C SER A 283 5.29 -17.20 -10.15
N GLY A 284 4.61 -16.58 -11.08
CA GLY A 284 5.07 -15.36 -11.74
C GLY A 284 6.32 -15.57 -12.57
N LEU A 285 7.18 -14.55 -12.63
CA LEU A 285 8.46 -14.61 -13.36
C LEU A 285 9.37 -15.72 -12.80
N LEU A 286 9.38 -15.87 -11.47
CA LEU A 286 10.13 -16.95 -10.83
C LEU A 286 9.65 -18.33 -11.30
N GLY A 287 8.34 -18.58 -11.27
CA GLY A 287 7.76 -19.85 -11.67
C GLY A 287 7.92 -20.14 -13.17
N LEU A 288 7.80 -19.12 -14.02
CA LEU A 288 7.97 -19.25 -15.47
C LEU A 288 9.42 -19.45 -15.87
N SER A 289 10.34 -18.73 -15.28
CA SER A 289 11.77 -18.81 -15.63
C SER A 289 12.49 -19.96 -14.91
N GLY A 290 12.05 -20.32 -13.71
CA GLY A 290 12.78 -21.20 -12.79
C GLY A 290 14.11 -20.60 -12.29
N ILE A 291 14.36 -19.30 -12.55
CA ILE A 291 15.65 -18.63 -12.30
C ILE A 291 15.48 -17.42 -11.37
N SER A 292 14.62 -16.48 -11.72
CA SER A 292 14.53 -15.18 -11.03
C SER A 292 13.11 -14.61 -11.04
N ASN A 293 12.78 -13.84 -10.01
CA ASN A 293 11.59 -13.01 -9.93
C ASN A 293 11.81 -11.59 -10.47
N ASP A 294 12.98 -11.29 -11.02
CA ASP A 294 13.39 -9.99 -11.54
C ASP A 294 13.58 -10.07 -13.07
N MET A 295 13.07 -9.08 -13.78
CA MET A 295 13.18 -8.99 -15.26
C MET A 295 14.55 -8.47 -15.74
N ARG A 296 15.37 -7.96 -14.85
CA ARG A 296 16.72 -7.42 -15.17
C ARG A 296 17.75 -8.52 -15.35
#